data_e44ccb3b41a970b86821d8d4f044c271
#
_entry.id   e44ccb3b41a970b86821d8d4f044c271
#
_cell.length_a   1.000
_cell.length_b   1.000
_cell.length_c   1.000
_cell.angle_alpha   90.00
_cell.angle_beta   90.00
_cell.angle_gamma   90.00
#
_symmetry.space_group_name_H-M   'P 1'
#
loop_
_entity.id
_entity.type
_entity.pdbx_description
1 polymer ?
#
loop_
_entity_poly.entity_id
_entity_poly.type
_entity_poly.pdbx_seq_one_letter_code
_entity_poly.pdbx_strand_id
1 'polypeptide(L)'
;MLCLGEAFLQGFDSLCWNYAVDQHMAVDLQSDTIRRLRSLTARYGTALLTGYIEMDRDRIYSSCAVFESGRTVHNYRRISRGWKEYTKTDRHYCEGTVTGEFTLRGQRIMIALCGDLWDYPERFRKEHLLIWPVYVNYTPEDWNNGVLDDYAGQALTAGRDTLMVNPLDTDPVSHGGAFRFQNGPVTCRIPFDREDVLIVDTEQADR
;
A
#
# COMPACT_ATOMS: atom_id res chain seq x y z
N MET A 1 -2.42 -12.71 -6.37
CA MET A 1 -2.44 -12.01 -5.07
C MET A 1 -3.53 -10.96 -5.10
N LEU A 2 -4.33 -10.80 -4.02
CA LEU A 2 -5.24 -9.67 -3.83
C LEU A 2 -4.44 -8.52 -3.19
N CYS A 3 -4.52 -7.31 -3.75
CA CYS A 3 -3.87 -6.11 -3.22
C CYS A 3 -4.91 -5.09 -2.79
N LEU A 4 -4.76 -4.56 -1.59
CA LEU A 4 -5.60 -3.54 -0.98
C LEU A 4 -4.78 -2.27 -0.69
N GLY A 5 -5.46 -1.12 -0.54
CA GLY A 5 -4.82 0.19 -0.36
C GLY A 5 -4.12 0.40 0.98
N GLU A 6 -3.57 1.61 1.17
CA GLU A 6 -2.95 2.05 2.42
C GLU A 6 -4.00 2.10 3.54
N ALA A 7 -3.59 1.72 4.76
CA ALA A 7 -4.40 1.70 5.98
C ALA A 7 -5.77 0.99 5.83
N PHE A 8 -5.92 0.12 4.82
CA PHE A 8 -7.20 -0.50 4.45
C PHE A 8 -7.86 -1.26 5.61
N LEU A 9 -7.06 -1.90 6.48
CA LEU A 9 -7.59 -2.75 7.53
C LEU A 9 -8.39 -1.99 8.60
N GLN A 10 -7.90 -0.82 9.01
CA GLN A 10 -8.54 0.01 10.03
C GLN A 10 -9.28 1.24 9.46
N GLY A 11 -8.97 1.62 8.24
CA GLY A 11 -9.35 2.89 7.62
C GLY A 11 -8.31 3.98 7.79
N PHE A 12 -8.23 4.87 6.82
CA PHE A 12 -7.17 5.89 6.77
C PHE A 12 -7.25 6.87 7.95
N ASP A 13 -8.45 7.26 8.37
CA ASP A 13 -8.68 8.26 9.42
C ASP A 13 -8.95 7.62 10.80
N SER A 14 -8.47 6.39 10.98
CA SER A 14 -8.68 5.59 12.20
C SER A 14 -7.93 6.11 13.42
N LEU A 15 -6.91 6.97 13.23
CA LEU A 15 -6.08 7.51 14.30
C LEU A 15 -6.52 8.92 14.70
N CYS A 16 -6.56 9.17 16.01
CA CYS A 16 -6.83 10.50 16.56
C CYS A 16 -5.57 11.28 17.01
N TRP A 17 -4.39 10.69 16.79
CA TRP A 17 -3.08 11.22 17.16
C TRP A 17 -2.88 11.35 18.69
N ASN A 18 -3.54 10.48 19.43
CA ASN A 18 -3.37 10.29 20.85
C ASN A 18 -2.96 8.85 21.11
N TYR A 19 -1.70 8.64 21.48
CA TYR A 19 -1.15 7.29 21.65
C TYR A 19 -1.94 6.43 22.64
N ALA A 20 -2.46 7.02 23.75
CA ALA A 20 -3.25 6.28 24.72
C ALA A 20 -4.55 5.66 24.14
N VAL A 21 -5.07 6.25 23.07
CA VAL A 21 -6.23 5.77 22.29
C VAL A 21 -5.77 4.89 21.14
N ASP A 22 -4.86 5.40 20.32
CA ASP A 22 -4.46 4.81 19.04
C ASP A 22 -3.76 3.46 19.19
N GLN A 23 -3.08 3.22 20.33
CA GLN A 23 -2.49 1.92 20.64
C GLN A 23 -3.52 0.77 20.65
N HIS A 24 -4.80 1.07 20.85
CA HIS A 24 -5.88 0.08 20.84
C HIS A 24 -6.46 -0.15 19.43
N MET A 25 -6.21 0.78 18.50
CA MET A 25 -6.58 0.67 17.11
C MET A 25 -5.52 -0.08 16.29
N ALA A 26 -4.25 0.19 16.57
CA ALA A 26 -3.12 -0.45 15.91
C ALA A 26 -3.04 -1.94 16.25
N VAL A 27 -2.63 -2.77 15.31
CA VAL A 27 -2.58 -4.23 15.49
C VAL A 27 -1.16 -4.78 15.35
N ASP A 28 -0.80 -5.66 16.24
CA ASP A 28 0.43 -6.44 16.20
C ASP A 28 0.33 -7.57 15.16
N LEU A 29 1.44 -7.94 14.52
CA LEU A 29 1.52 -9.05 13.57
C LEU A 29 1.12 -10.42 14.15
N GLN A 30 1.08 -10.57 15.47
CA GLN A 30 0.63 -11.79 16.15
C GLN A 30 -0.81 -11.68 16.64
N SER A 31 -1.50 -10.55 16.41
CA SER A 31 -2.89 -10.32 16.82
C SER A 31 -3.87 -11.33 16.20
N ASP A 32 -5.04 -11.47 16.83
CA ASP A 32 -6.13 -12.31 16.29
C ASP A 32 -6.59 -11.85 14.92
N THR A 33 -6.62 -10.55 14.68
CA THR A 33 -6.97 -9.97 13.38
C THR A 33 -6.02 -10.46 12.30
N ILE A 34 -4.71 -10.35 12.50
CA ILE A 34 -3.70 -10.82 11.55
C ILE A 34 -3.75 -12.35 11.41
N ARG A 35 -3.98 -13.10 12.49
CA ARG A 35 -4.16 -14.55 12.40
C ARG A 35 -5.37 -14.95 11.53
N ARG A 36 -6.47 -14.19 11.61
CA ARG A 36 -7.63 -14.41 10.73
C ARG A 36 -7.30 -14.14 9.27
N LEU A 37 -6.62 -13.04 8.94
CA LEU A 37 -6.18 -12.74 7.58
C LEU A 37 -5.28 -13.84 7.02
N ARG A 38 -4.30 -14.32 7.80
CA ARG A 38 -3.47 -15.46 7.41
C ARG A 38 -4.30 -16.71 7.13
N SER A 39 -5.25 -17.02 8.00
CA SER A 39 -6.13 -18.19 7.82
C SER A 39 -6.96 -18.10 6.53
N LEU A 40 -7.42 -16.90 6.16
CA LEU A 40 -8.12 -16.69 4.88
C LEU A 40 -7.22 -17.02 3.69
N THR A 41 -5.94 -16.62 3.72
CA THR A 41 -5.01 -16.95 2.62
C THR A 41 -4.78 -18.45 2.47
N ALA A 42 -4.72 -19.19 3.58
CA ALA A 42 -4.64 -20.65 3.54
C ALA A 42 -5.94 -21.27 3.00
N ARG A 43 -7.09 -20.78 3.47
CA ARG A 43 -8.41 -21.30 3.07
C ARG A 43 -8.71 -21.10 1.59
N TYR A 44 -8.39 -19.93 1.04
CA TYR A 44 -8.74 -19.58 -0.35
C TYR A 44 -7.59 -19.78 -1.35
N GLY A 45 -6.39 -20.17 -0.90
CA GLY A 45 -5.23 -20.34 -1.78
C GLY A 45 -4.77 -19.04 -2.46
N THR A 46 -5.19 -17.88 -1.94
CA THR A 46 -4.90 -16.56 -2.52
C THR A 46 -4.04 -15.76 -1.56
N ALA A 47 -2.90 -15.27 -2.02
CA ALA A 47 -2.08 -14.34 -1.24
C ALA A 47 -2.82 -13.00 -1.09
N LEU A 48 -2.61 -12.34 0.05
CA LEU A 48 -3.19 -11.03 0.40
C LEU A 48 -2.08 -10.04 0.72
N LEU A 49 -2.15 -8.85 0.10
CA LEU A 49 -1.39 -7.67 0.46
C LEU A 49 -2.37 -6.61 1.00
N THR A 50 -2.14 -6.09 2.20
CA THR A 50 -3.01 -5.07 2.80
C THR A 50 -2.22 -4.04 3.59
N GLY A 51 -2.58 -2.76 3.39
CA GLY A 51 -2.15 -1.69 4.27
C GLY A 51 -2.86 -1.77 5.63
N TYR A 52 -2.15 -1.40 6.69
CA TYR A 52 -2.69 -1.42 8.06
C TYR A 52 -1.88 -0.52 9.00
N ILE A 53 -2.50 -0.14 10.11
CA ILE A 53 -1.83 0.54 11.22
C ILE A 53 -1.22 -0.54 12.13
N GLU A 54 0.11 -0.60 12.13
CA GLU A 54 0.88 -1.60 12.87
C GLU A 54 1.24 -1.11 14.26
N MET A 55 1.08 -1.99 15.25
CA MET A 55 1.71 -1.88 16.56
C MET A 55 2.93 -2.80 16.62
N ASP A 56 4.10 -2.25 16.92
CA ASP A 56 5.29 -3.03 17.28
C ASP A 56 5.84 -2.51 18.60
N ARG A 57 5.65 -3.29 19.66
CA ARG A 57 5.94 -2.92 21.06
C ARG A 57 5.15 -1.66 21.47
N ASP A 58 5.84 -0.51 21.60
CA ASP A 58 5.27 0.79 21.96
C ASP A 58 5.22 1.78 20.78
N ARG A 59 5.34 1.27 19.52
CA ARG A 59 5.43 2.12 18.34
C ARG A 59 4.33 1.81 17.33
N ILE A 60 3.82 2.85 16.73
CA ILE A 60 2.79 2.80 15.68
C ILE A 60 3.43 3.16 14.34
N TYR A 61 3.10 2.40 13.29
CA TYR A 61 3.58 2.59 11.93
C TYR A 61 2.41 2.50 10.93
N SER A 62 2.49 3.26 9.83
CA SER A 62 1.74 2.90 8.61
C SER A 62 2.50 1.78 7.91
N SER A 63 1.87 0.63 7.75
CA SER A 63 2.53 -0.59 7.29
C SER A 63 1.73 -1.31 6.20
N CYS A 64 2.40 -2.20 5.48
CA CYS A 64 1.80 -3.09 4.51
C CYS A 64 2.32 -4.50 4.70
N ALA A 65 1.42 -5.45 4.94
CA ALA A 65 1.78 -6.85 5.14
C ALA A 65 1.34 -7.73 3.98
N VAL A 66 2.15 -8.75 3.68
CA VAL A 66 1.85 -9.79 2.69
C VAL A 66 1.69 -11.13 3.39
N PHE A 67 0.57 -11.78 3.12
CA PHE A 67 0.24 -13.08 3.67
C PHE A 67 0.04 -14.09 2.54
N GLU A 68 0.55 -15.31 2.71
CA GLU A 68 0.31 -16.43 1.82
C GLU A 68 0.29 -17.74 2.60
N SER A 69 -0.61 -18.65 2.23
CA SER A 69 -0.68 -20.01 2.79
C SER A 69 -0.64 -20.05 4.33
N GLY A 70 -1.31 -19.09 4.98
CA GLY A 70 -1.39 -19.00 6.44
C GLY A 70 -0.18 -18.36 7.12
N ARG A 71 0.76 -17.80 6.37
CA ARG A 71 2.00 -17.20 6.88
C ARG A 71 2.13 -15.74 6.50
N THR A 72 2.86 -14.97 7.29
CA THR A 72 3.37 -13.66 6.88
C THR A 72 4.60 -13.88 6.01
N VAL A 73 4.56 -13.39 4.78
CA VAL A 73 5.66 -13.46 3.80
C VAL A 73 6.56 -12.25 3.94
N HIS A 74 5.94 -11.06 4.07
CA HIS A 74 6.66 -9.79 4.17
C HIS A 74 5.88 -8.80 5.02
N ASN A 75 6.58 -7.88 5.67
CA ASN A 75 6.00 -6.72 6.33
C ASN A 75 6.86 -5.50 6.01
N TYR A 76 6.24 -4.50 5.42
CA TYR A 76 6.87 -3.24 5.04
C TYR A 76 6.30 -2.10 5.86
N ARG A 77 7.15 -1.20 6.38
CA ARG A 77 6.77 0.02 7.09
C ARG A 77 7.08 1.22 6.21
N ARG A 78 6.11 2.09 6.01
CA ARG A 78 6.25 3.33 5.26
C ARG A 78 7.44 4.15 5.77
N ILE A 79 8.30 4.59 4.86
CA ILE A 79 9.51 5.34 5.17
C ILE A 79 9.33 6.85 5.01
N SER A 80 8.33 7.28 4.23
CA SER A 80 7.98 8.68 4.04
C SER A 80 7.17 9.22 5.20
N ARG A 81 7.35 10.51 5.45
CA ARG A 81 6.80 11.14 6.64
C ARG A 81 5.31 11.44 6.58
N GLY A 82 4.74 11.69 5.42
CA GLY A 82 3.40 12.29 5.23
C GLY A 82 2.19 11.47 5.67
N TRP A 83 2.35 10.43 6.50
CA TRP A 83 1.25 9.60 6.98
C TRP A 83 0.68 10.04 8.33
N LYS A 84 1.34 10.96 9.03
CA LYS A 84 0.98 11.38 10.39
C LYS A 84 1.03 12.89 10.56
N GLU A 85 0.32 13.40 11.58
CA GLU A 85 0.28 14.79 11.97
C GLU A 85 1.43 15.13 12.92
N TYR A 86 2.53 15.66 12.38
CA TYR A 86 3.77 15.93 13.16
C TYR A 86 3.60 16.85 14.36
N THR A 87 2.64 17.77 14.29
CA THR A 87 2.39 18.72 15.40
C THR A 87 1.60 18.08 16.54
N LYS A 88 1.01 16.91 16.32
CA LYS A 88 0.18 16.21 17.30
C LYS A 88 0.81 14.90 17.78
N THR A 89 1.68 14.31 16.96
CA THR A 89 2.27 12.99 17.24
C THR A 89 3.55 13.10 18.07
N ASP A 90 3.78 12.11 18.89
CA ASP A 90 4.97 11.96 19.71
C ASP A 90 5.91 10.86 19.18
N ARG A 91 6.89 10.44 19.99
CA ARG A 91 7.89 9.41 19.65
C ARG A 91 7.32 8.02 19.33
N HIS A 92 6.06 7.77 19.66
CA HIS A 92 5.44 6.46 19.41
C HIS A 92 5.04 6.28 17.94
N TYR A 93 4.82 7.38 17.20
CA TYR A 93 4.49 7.32 15.78
C TYR A 93 5.76 7.39 14.93
N CYS A 94 6.10 6.28 14.28
CA CYS A 94 7.41 6.10 13.65
C CYS A 94 7.30 5.78 12.16
N GLU A 95 8.35 6.14 11.42
CA GLU A 95 8.59 5.69 10.05
C GLU A 95 9.45 4.41 10.03
N GLY A 96 9.29 3.62 8.98
CA GLY A 96 10.24 2.58 8.62
C GLY A 96 11.59 3.17 8.21
N THR A 97 12.61 2.32 8.18
CA THR A 97 13.98 2.75 7.84
C THR A 97 14.56 2.04 6.63
N VAL A 98 13.90 0.96 6.20
CA VAL A 98 14.42 0.09 5.14
C VAL A 98 13.36 -0.15 4.08
N THR A 99 13.79 -0.21 2.83
CA THR A 99 13.05 -0.83 1.74
C THR A 99 13.53 -2.25 1.57
N GLY A 100 12.67 -3.15 1.14
CA GLY A 100 13.03 -4.54 0.94
C GLY A 100 12.27 -5.15 -0.22
N GLU A 101 12.91 -6.13 -0.85
CA GLU A 101 12.27 -6.99 -1.83
C GLU A 101 11.90 -8.33 -1.18
N PHE A 102 10.87 -8.95 -1.71
CA PHE A 102 10.51 -10.32 -1.37
C PHE A 102 10.12 -11.09 -2.63
N THR A 103 10.12 -12.42 -2.53
CA THR A 103 9.69 -13.27 -3.63
C THR A 103 8.38 -13.94 -3.28
N LEU A 104 7.41 -13.83 -4.18
CA LEU A 104 6.12 -14.50 -4.09
C LEU A 104 5.87 -15.29 -5.38
N ARG A 105 5.73 -16.61 -5.27
CA ARG A 105 5.49 -17.51 -6.43
C ARG A 105 6.49 -17.30 -7.57
N GLY A 106 7.77 -17.10 -7.25
CA GLY A 106 8.83 -16.89 -8.22
C GLY A 106 9.00 -15.45 -8.70
N GLN A 107 8.05 -14.57 -8.42
CA GLN A 107 8.15 -13.16 -8.79
C GLN A 107 8.80 -12.33 -7.69
N ARG A 108 9.75 -11.48 -8.07
CA ARG A 108 10.39 -10.49 -7.18
C ARG A 108 9.53 -9.25 -7.10
N ILE A 109 9.20 -8.83 -5.90
CA ILE A 109 8.25 -7.74 -5.63
C ILE A 109 8.87 -6.77 -4.61
N MET A 110 8.60 -5.48 -4.80
CA MET A 110 8.80 -4.44 -3.79
C MET A 110 7.45 -3.79 -3.44
N ILE A 111 7.39 -3.18 -2.26
CA ILE A 111 6.24 -2.38 -1.82
C ILE A 111 6.74 -0.97 -1.53
N ALA A 112 6.02 0.03 -2.04
CA ALA A 112 6.10 1.41 -1.60
C ALA A 112 4.72 1.85 -1.09
N LEU A 113 4.65 2.60 0.00
CA LEU A 113 3.39 3.12 0.52
C LEU A 113 3.27 4.61 0.21
N CYS A 114 2.23 4.98 -0.53
CA CYS A 114 1.76 6.35 -0.79
C CYS A 114 2.91 7.33 -1.07
N GLY A 115 3.27 8.20 -0.12
CA GLY A 115 4.31 9.21 -0.24
C GLY A 115 5.74 8.68 -0.41
N ASP A 116 5.99 7.39 -0.26
CA ASP A 116 7.34 6.83 -0.38
C ASP A 116 7.96 7.08 -1.75
N LEU A 117 7.15 6.99 -2.83
CA LEU A 117 7.64 7.26 -4.17
C LEU A 117 7.85 8.75 -4.45
N TRP A 118 7.22 9.64 -3.68
CA TRP A 118 7.44 11.08 -3.79
C TRP A 118 8.69 11.51 -3.04
N ASP A 119 8.91 10.98 -1.83
CA ASP A 119 10.02 11.38 -0.96
C ASP A 119 11.34 10.67 -1.30
N TYR A 120 11.27 9.38 -1.72
CA TYR A 120 12.44 8.52 -1.88
C TYR A 120 12.36 7.58 -3.10
N PRO A 121 12.02 8.06 -4.31
CA PRO A 121 11.82 7.20 -5.47
C PRO A 121 13.06 6.39 -5.85
N GLU A 122 14.26 6.94 -5.59
CA GLU A 122 15.55 6.26 -5.88
C GLU A 122 15.75 4.99 -5.06
N ARG A 123 15.08 4.84 -3.91
CA ARG A 123 15.17 3.65 -3.06
C ARG A 123 14.38 2.46 -3.60
N PHE A 124 13.50 2.69 -4.59
CA PHE A 124 12.64 1.68 -5.22
C PHE A 124 13.05 1.36 -6.66
N ARG A 125 14.11 1.95 -7.18
CA ARG A 125 14.63 1.73 -8.54
C ARG A 125 15.18 0.32 -8.71
N LYS A 126 14.30 -0.62 -8.99
CA LYS A 126 14.63 -2.02 -9.20
C LYS A 126 13.87 -2.57 -10.42
N GLU A 127 14.44 -3.58 -11.08
CA GLU A 127 13.75 -4.34 -12.13
C GLU A 127 12.77 -5.36 -11.54
N HIS A 128 11.85 -4.90 -10.68
CA HIS A 128 10.88 -5.72 -9.97
C HIS A 128 9.50 -5.18 -10.20
N LEU A 129 8.50 -6.02 -9.95
CA LEU A 129 7.14 -5.56 -9.80
C LEU A 129 7.06 -4.68 -8.54
N LEU A 130 6.62 -3.44 -8.71
CA LEU A 130 6.37 -2.54 -7.60
C LEU A 130 4.88 -2.50 -7.30
N ILE A 131 4.48 -2.81 -6.07
CA ILE A 131 3.12 -2.61 -5.59
C ILE A 131 3.09 -1.32 -4.79
N TRP A 132 2.18 -0.42 -5.17
CA TRP A 132 2.06 0.92 -4.62
C TRP A 132 0.66 1.15 -4.01
N PRO A 133 0.38 0.66 -2.79
CA PRO A 133 -0.82 1.02 -2.06
C PRO A 133 -0.79 2.49 -1.68
N VAL A 134 -1.87 3.20 -1.99
CA VAL A 134 -2.01 4.61 -1.66
C VAL A 134 -3.33 4.85 -0.94
N TYR A 135 -3.47 6.03 -0.33
CA TYR A 135 -4.73 6.66 0.01
C TYR A 135 -4.68 8.10 -0.48
N VAL A 136 -5.45 8.38 -1.54
CA VAL A 136 -5.53 9.70 -2.16
C VAL A 136 -6.98 10.08 -2.38
N ASN A 137 -7.26 11.38 -2.21
CA ASN A 137 -8.61 11.94 -2.24
C ASN A 137 -8.79 13.02 -3.32
N TYR A 138 -7.99 12.95 -4.40
CA TYR A 138 -8.20 13.78 -5.56
C TYR A 138 -9.59 13.53 -6.16
N THR A 139 -10.24 14.59 -6.64
CA THR A 139 -11.46 14.42 -7.42
C THR A 139 -11.17 13.72 -8.76
N PRO A 140 -12.17 13.05 -9.38
CA PRO A 140 -11.98 12.48 -10.71
C PRO A 140 -11.56 13.53 -11.77
N GLU A 141 -11.99 14.78 -11.60
CA GLU A 141 -11.60 15.89 -12.47
C GLU A 141 -10.12 16.22 -12.31
N ASP A 142 -9.64 16.47 -11.11
CA ASP A 142 -8.23 16.76 -10.84
C ASP A 142 -7.34 15.60 -11.29
N TRP A 143 -7.78 14.36 -11.00
CA TRP A 143 -7.06 13.16 -11.41
C TRP A 143 -6.83 13.10 -12.92
N ASN A 144 -7.86 13.38 -13.71
CA ASN A 144 -7.78 13.34 -15.17
C ASN A 144 -7.13 14.60 -15.77
N ASN A 145 -7.04 15.71 -15.02
CA ASN A 145 -6.48 16.99 -15.48
C ASN A 145 -4.99 17.18 -15.10
N GLY A 146 -4.23 16.10 -14.96
CA GLY A 146 -2.79 16.15 -14.80
C GLY A 146 -2.24 15.33 -13.63
N VAL A 147 -3.00 15.10 -12.56
CA VAL A 147 -2.51 14.32 -11.40
C VAL A 147 -2.12 12.89 -11.84
N LEU A 148 -2.88 12.26 -12.71
CA LEU A 148 -2.55 10.93 -13.25
C LEU A 148 -1.20 10.93 -13.99
N ASP A 149 -0.88 12.00 -14.73
CA ASP A 149 0.40 12.13 -15.46
C ASP A 149 1.56 12.29 -14.47
N ASP A 150 1.37 13.02 -13.36
CA ASP A 150 2.35 13.14 -12.31
C ASP A 150 2.63 11.77 -11.65
N TYR A 151 1.57 10.99 -11.37
CA TYR A 151 1.69 9.63 -10.85
C TYR A 151 2.37 8.68 -11.83
N ALA A 152 2.07 8.80 -13.12
CA ALA A 152 2.73 8.03 -14.18
C ALA A 152 4.24 8.37 -14.27
N GLY A 153 4.59 9.65 -14.16
CA GLY A 153 5.97 10.11 -14.10
C GLY A 153 6.70 9.57 -12.86
N GLN A 154 6.03 9.57 -11.71
CA GLN A 154 6.59 9.05 -10.46
C GLN A 154 6.77 7.53 -10.51
N ALA A 155 5.80 6.79 -11.04
CA ALA A 155 5.92 5.36 -11.26
C ALA A 155 7.10 5.00 -12.18
N LEU A 156 7.31 5.77 -13.28
CA LEU A 156 8.44 5.60 -14.17
C LEU A 156 9.79 5.82 -13.47
N THR A 157 9.86 6.77 -12.55
CA THR A 157 11.07 7.06 -11.79
C THR A 157 11.45 5.89 -10.86
N ALA A 158 10.46 5.21 -10.30
CA ALA A 158 10.65 4.13 -9.33
C ALA A 158 10.82 2.75 -9.99
N GLY A 159 10.14 2.45 -11.09
CA GLY A 159 10.17 1.13 -11.70
C GLY A 159 9.56 1.03 -13.09
N ARG A 160 9.75 -0.13 -13.72
CA ARG A 160 9.20 -0.41 -15.06
C ARG A 160 7.77 -0.93 -15.04
N ASP A 161 7.35 -1.59 -13.96
CA ASP A 161 6.02 -2.17 -13.78
C ASP A 161 5.52 -1.87 -12.37
N THR A 162 4.56 -0.96 -12.27
CA THR A 162 4.02 -0.49 -11.01
C THR A 162 2.52 -0.69 -10.97
N LEU A 163 2.04 -1.33 -9.92
CA LEU A 163 0.62 -1.53 -9.63
C LEU A 163 0.20 -0.62 -8.46
N MET A 164 -0.52 0.44 -8.76
CA MET A 164 -1.11 1.33 -7.77
C MET A 164 -2.52 0.86 -7.42
N VAL A 165 -2.87 0.90 -6.14
CA VAL A 165 -4.23 0.64 -5.64
C VAL A 165 -4.63 1.68 -4.62
N ASN A 166 -5.78 2.32 -4.86
CA ASN A 166 -6.41 3.31 -3.99
C ASN A 166 -7.76 2.77 -3.54
N PRO A 167 -8.10 2.77 -2.23
CA PRO A 167 -9.40 2.30 -1.77
C PRO A 167 -10.52 3.27 -2.17
N LEU A 168 -11.72 2.75 -2.38
CA LEU A 168 -12.93 3.55 -2.46
C LEU A 168 -13.47 3.73 -1.03
N ASP A 169 -13.65 4.98 -0.60
CA ASP A 169 -14.08 5.31 0.76
C ASP A 169 -15.01 6.52 0.76
N THR A 170 -15.83 6.64 1.79
CA THR A 170 -16.81 7.71 1.94
C THR A 170 -16.44 8.73 3.03
N ASP A 171 -15.62 8.34 3.99
CA ASP A 171 -15.19 9.20 5.10
C ASP A 171 -13.80 8.82 5.62
N PRO A 172 -12.76 9.59 5.30
CA PRO A 172 -12.74 10.69 4.32
C PRO A 172 -13.00 10.18 2.89
N VAL A 173 -13.47 11.06 2.02
CA VAL A 173 -13.78 10.66 0.64
C VAL A 173 -12.52 10.25 -0.09
N SER A 174 -12.52 9.04 -0.66
CA SER A 174 -11.54 8.56 -1.63
C SER A 174 -12.26 7.90 -2.80
N HIS A 175 -11.89 8.31 -4.01
CA HIS A 175 -12.59 7.91 -5.24
C HIS A 175 -12.12 6.55 -5.78
N GLY A 176 -11.35 5.78 -5.01
CA GLY A 176 -10.90 4.46 -5.44
C GLY A 176 -9.89 4.49 -6.57
N GLY A 177 -9.90 3.43 -7.38
CA GLY A 177 -9.09 3.28 -8.56
C GLY A 177 -7.92 2.31 -8.40
N ALA A 178 -7.61 1.60 -9.49
CA ALA A 178 -6.43 0.76 -9.59
C ALA A 178 -5.77 0.98 -10.95
N PHE A 179 -4.44 1.08 -10.99
CA PHE A 179 -3.70 1.45 -12.19
C PHE A 179 -2.45 0.59 -12.33
N ARG A 180 -2.19 0.11 -13.55
CA ARG A 180 -0.88 -0.43 -13.91
C ARG A 180 -0.15 0.57 -14.77
N PHE A 181 1.04 0.95 -14.33
CA PHE A 181 1.97 1.76 -15.09
C PHE A 181 3.09 0.87 -15.62
N GLN A 182 3.28 0.85 -16.94
CA GLN A 182 4.40 0.11 -17.55
C GLN A 182 5.27 1.07 -18.33
N ASN A 183 6.52 1.22 -17.91
CA ASN A 183 7.48 2.19 -18.45
C ASN A 183 6.92 3.63 -18.48
N GLY A 184 6.09 3.98 -17.48
CA GLY A 184 5.42 5.27 -17.31
C GLY A 184 3.93 5.26 -17.65
N PRO A 185 3.50 4.98 -18.90
CA PRO A 185 2.09 5.02 -19.28
C PRO A 185 1.21 4.04 -18.49
N VAL A 186 -0.07 4.44 -18.29
CA VAL A 186 -1.12 3.55 -17.79
C VAL A 186 -1.47 2.54 -18.88
N THR A 187 -1.33 1.24 -18.60
CA THR A 187 -1.64 0.15 -19.54
C THR A 187 -2.97 -0.54 -19.26
N CYS A 188 -3.39 -0.57 -17.99
CA CYS A 188 -4.75 -0.97 -17.61
C CYS A 188 -5.16 -0.28 -16.30
N ARG A 189 -6.46 -0.11 -16.10
CA ARG A 189 -7.00 0.61 -14.94
C ARG A 189 -8.44 0.25 -14.60
N ILE A 190 -8.79 0.44 -13.34
CA ILE A 190 -10.13 0.75 -12.87
C ILE A 190 -10.14 2.26 -12.61
N PRO A 191 -11.01 3.04 -13.28
CA PRO A 191 -11.10 4.47 -13.04
C PRO A 191 -11.65 4.78 -11.64
N PHE A 192 -11.54 6.03 -11.22
CA PHE A 192 -12.17 6.53 -10.00
C PHE A 192 -13.70 6.33 -10.03
N ASP A 193 -14.33 6.31 -8.87
CA ASP A 193 -15.77 6.11 -8.63
C ASP A 193 -16.31 4.77 -9.14
N ARG A 194 -15.46 3.78 -9.28
CA ARG A 194 -15.87 2.45 -9.68
C ARG A 194 -15.39 1.39 -8.69
N GLU A 195 -16.34 0.66 -8.10
CA GLU A 195 -16.05 -0.54 -7.33
C GLU A 195 -15.88 -1.73 -8.27
N ASP A 196 -14.66 -2.23 -8.38
CA ASP A 196 -14.33 -3.36 -9.29
C ASP A 196 -13.01 -4.04 -8.84
N VAL A 197 -12.61 -5.09 -9.54
CA VAL A 197 -11.35 -5.81 -9.34
C VAL A 197 -10.51 -5.77 -10.63
N LEU A 198 -9.34 -5.13 -10.59
CA LEU A 198 -8.38 -5.16 -11.68
C LEU A 198 -7.59 -6.47 -11.65
N ILE A 199 -7.76 -7.30 -12.68
CA ILE A 199 -6.98 -8.51 -12.85
C ILE A 199 -5.80 -8.23 -13.77
N VAL A 200 -4.59 -8.46 -13.28
CA VAL A 200 -3.33 -8.20 -14.01
C VAL A 200 -2.53 -9.50 -14.06
N ASP A 201 -2.13 -9.89 -15.26
CA ASP A 201 -1.12 -10.91 -15.45
C ASP A 201 0.27 -10.27 -15.46
N THR A 202 1.12 -10.71 -14.53
CA THR A 202 2.48 -10.18 -14.35
C THR A 202 3.58 -11.09 -14.91
N GLU A 203 3.24 -12.29 -15.42
CA GLU A 203 4.21 -13.25 -15.97
C GLU A 203 4.72 -12.89 -17.38
N GLN A 204 4.13 -11.86 -18.04
CA GLN A 204 4.47 -11.50 -19.42
C GLN A 204 5.56 -10.41 -19.57
N ALA A 205 6.33 -10.10 -18.52
CA ALA A 205 7.35 -9.03 -18.59
C ALA A 205 8.65 -9.42 -19.33
N ASP A 206 8.83 -10.68 -19.73
CA ASP A 206 10.04 -11.19 -20.41
C ASP A 206 9.74 -11.75 -21.81
N ARG A 207 9.29 -10.92 -22.74
CA ARG A 207 9.38 -11.20 -24.18
C ARG A 207 9.83 -10.00 -24.97
#